data_37457cebfd94e41bc6553357997dcbdc
#
_entry.id   37457cebfd94e41bc6553357997dcbdc
#
_cell.length_a   1.000
_cell.length_b   1.000
_cell.length_c   1.000
_cell.angle_alpha   90.00
_cell.angle_beta   90.00
_cell.angle_gamma   90.00
#
_symmetry.space_group_name_H-M   'P 1'
#
loop_
_entity.id
_entity.type
_entity.pdbx_description
1 polymer ?
#
loop_
_entity_poly.entity_id
_entity_poly.type
_entity_poly.pdbx_seq_one_letter_code
_entity_poly.pdbx_strand_id
1 'polypeptide(L)'
;MNLDSVTCLDIGTGTGILLLVAAHLGIKHLVGIDIEEYAAKQAKINCDNNHVVADIICGNLDTDFKDTAQLILANLTVDPLKILLPQIGKKLDDKGILIISGIIDDRYDEIMPYINKEWQIIEERIAGPWHTFALEKR
;
A
#
# COMPACT_ATOMS: atom_id res chain seq x y z
N MET A 1 -0.91 -10.87 -15.55
CA MET A 1 -1.75 -9.70 -15.15
C MET A 1 -1.52 -8.57 -16.13
N ASN A 2 -2.59 -8.01 -16.67
CA ASN A 2 -2.47 -6.85 -17.55
C ASN A 2 -2.30 -5.58 -16.72
N LEU A 3 -1.09 -5.00 -16.73
CA LEU A 3 -0.77 -3.84 -15.91
C LEU A 3 -1.54 -2.57 -16.30
N ASP A 4 -2.05 -2.51 -17.54
CA ASP A 4 -2.84 -1.35 -17.99
C ASP A 4 -4.20 -1.25 -17.28
N SER A 5 -4.70 -2.36 -16.75
CA SER A 5 -5.98 -2.40 -16.02
C SER A 5 -5.80 -2.46 -14.49
N VAL A 6 -4.57 -2.42 -14.01
CA VAL A 6 -4.28 -2.46 -12.57
C VAL A 6 -4.33 -1.06 -11.99
N THR A 7 -5.12 -0.88 -10.93
CA THR A 7 -5.03 0.29 -10.07
C THR A 7 -4.16 -0.05 -8.88
N CYS A 8 -3.12 0.74 -8.66
CA CYS A 8 -2.24 0.63 -7.51
C CYS A 8 -2.58 1.75 -6.52
N LEU A 9 -2.89 1.38 -5.30
CA LEU A 9 -3.17 2.31 -4.20
C LEU A 9 -2.03 2.22 -3.18
N ASP A 10 -1.38 3.34 -2.92
CA ASP A 10 -0.32 3.44 -1.90
C ASP A 10 -0.87 4.17 -0.67
N ILE A 11 -0.99 3.46 0.43
CA ILE A 11 -1.56 3.98 1.69
C ILE A 11 -0.43 4.54 2.55
N GLY A 12 -0.59 5.80 2.97
CA GLY A 12 0.48 6.52 3.64
C GLY A 12 1.61 6.79 2.67
N THR A 13 1.28 7.37 1.52
CA THR A 13 2.19 7.48 0.38
C THR A 13 3.48 8.27 0.68
N GLY A 14 3.45 9.15 1.68
CA GLY A 14 4.63 9.94 2.10
C GLY A 14 5.21 10.73 0.95
N THR A 15 6.46 10.42 0.59
CA THR A 15 7.14 11.09 -0.53
C THR A 15 6.68 10.61 -1.90
N GLY A 16 5.84 9.56 -1.98
CA GLY A 16 5.38 8.99 -3.24
C GLY A 16 6.37 8.01 -3.88
N ILE A 17 7.41 7.61 -3.18
CA ILE A 17 8.46 6.75 -3.78
C ILE A 17 7.92 5.43 -4.31
N LEU A 18 6.97 4.80 -3.61
CA LEU A 18 6.41 3.53 -4.08
C LEU A 18 5.56 3.71 -5.33
N LEU A 19 4.90 4.85 -5.49
CA LEU A 19 4.17 5.19 -6.71
C LEU A 19 5.14 5.36 -7.89
N LEU A 20 6.29 5.97 -7.65
CA LEU A 20 7.33 6.11 -8.69
C LEU A 20 7.84 4.74 -9.13
N VAL A 21 8.06 3.84 -8.18
CA VAL A 21 8.49 2.47 -8.49
C VAL A 21 7.41 1.73 -9.28
N ALA A 22 6.15 1.83 -8.85
CA ALA A 22 5.03 1.19 -9.55
C ALA A 22 4.89 1.71 -10.99
N ALA A 23 5.03 3.02 -11.18
CA ALA A 23 5.01 3.64 -12.51
C ALA A 23 6.15 3.10 -13.38
N HIS A 24 7.35 2.99 -12.83
CA HIS A 24 8.51 2.47 -13.53
C HIS A 24 8.31 1.02 -13.98
N LEU A 25 7.56 0.24 -13.20
CA LEU A 25 7.24 -1.15 -13.52
C LEU A 25 6.09 -1.29 -14.54
N GLY A 26 5.48 -0.19 -14.96
CA GLY A 26 4.48 -0.19 -16.01
C GLY A 26 3.04 -0.03 -15.56
N ILE A 27 2.78 0.20 -14.27
CA ILE A 27 1.43 0.45 -13.77
C ILE A 27 1.05 1.89 -14.10
N LYS A 28 -0.14 2.09 -14.69
CA LYS A 28 -0.58 3.39 -15.19
C LYS A 28 -1.61 4.08 -14.31
N HIS A 29 -2.41 3.32 -13.57
CA HIS A 29 -3.43 3.87 -12.68
C HIS A 29 -2.89 3.87 -11.25
N LEU A 30 -2.44 5.05 -10.81
CA LEU A 30 -1.73 5.21 -9.55
C LEU A 30 -2.50 6.17 -8.64
N VAL A 31 -2.76 5.73 -7.42
CA VAL A 31 -3.41 6.54 -6.39
C VAL A 31 -2.56 6.47 -5.13
N GLY A 32 -2.22 7.63 -4.60
CA GLY A 32 -1.58 7.73 -3.29
C GLY A 32 -2.50 8.45 -2.32
N ILE A 33 -2.58 7.97 -1.09
CA ILE A 33 -3.37 8.63 -0.06
C ILE A 33 -2.53 8.86 1.19
N ASP A 34 -2.67 10.04 1.77
CA ASP A 34 -2.02 10.40 3.02
C ASP A 34 -2.90 11.37 3.79
N ILE A 35 -3.00 11.19 5.10
CA ILE A 35 -3.77 12.12 5.93
C ILE A 35 -3.02 13.41 6.21
N GLU A 36 -1.70 13.41 6.05
CA GLU A 36 -0.88 14.59 6.28
C GLU A 36 -0.77 15.43 5.01
N GLU A 37 -1.19 16.69 5.11
CA GLU A 37 -1.17 17.62 3.97
C GLU A 37 0.23 17.80 3.40
N TYR A 38 1.24 17.93 4.27
CA TYR A 38 2.62 18.09 3.82
C TYR A 38 3.10 16.88 3.01
N ALA A 39 2.81 15.66 3.50
CA ALA A 39 3.18 14.44 2.81
C ALA A 39 2.50 14.34 1.43
N ALA A 40 1.20 14.63 1.37
CA ALA A 40 0.46 14.60 0.10
C ALA A 40 1.05 15.61 -0.90
N LYS A 41 1.42 16.80 -0.46
CA LYS A 41 2.08 17.80 -1.32
C LYS A 41 3.43 17.30 -1.84
N GLN A 42 4.25 16.69 -0.98
CA GLN A 42 5.54 16.16 -1.38
C GLN A 42 5.39 15.03 -2.39
N ALA A 43 4.44 14.14 -2.19
CA ALA A 43 4.14 13.07 -3.15
C ALA A 43 3.77 13.64 -4.52
N LYS A 44 2.92 14.65 -4.55
CA LYS A 44 2.49 15.31 -5.79
C LYS A 44 3.68 15.94 -6.51
N ILE A 45 4.53 16.68 -5.79
CA ILE A 45 5.72 17.32 -6.34
C ILE A 45 6.66 16.26 -6.92
N ASN A 46 6.92 15.19 -6.19
CA ASN A 46 7.83 14.14 -6.63
C ASN A 46 7.30 13.40 -7.87
N CYS A 47 6.00 13.13 -7.93
CA CYS A 47 5.39 12.54 -9.11
C CYS A 47 5.51 13.47 -10.31
N ASP A 48 5.19 14.75 -10.15
CA ASP A 48 5.30 15.74 -11.24
C ASP A 48 6.74 15.88 -11.74
N ASN A 49 7.73 15.92 -10.83
CA ASN A 49 9.14 16.02 -11.17
C ASN A 49 9.66 14.81 -11.93
N ASN A 50 9.04 13.65 -11.76
CA ASN A 50 9.42 12.41 -12.43
C ASN A 50 8.48 12.05 -13.59
N HIS A 51 7.63 12.98 -14.00
CA HIS A 51 6.68 12.79 -15.10
C HIS A 51 5.74 11.61 -14.87
N VAL A 52 5.36 11.37 -13.61
CA VAL A 52 4.42 10.32 -13.22
C VAL A 52 3.05 10.94 -12.96
N VAL A 53 2.04 10.43 -13.64
CA VAL A 53 0.66 10.85 -13.44
C VAL A 53 0.06 9.96 -12.36
N ALA A 54 -0.29 10.57 -11.23
CA ALA A 54 -0.91 9.87 -10.11
C ALA A 54 -1.94 10.78 -9.44
N ASP A 55 -3.01 10.16 -8.94
CA ASP A 55 -4.00 10.86 -8.12
C ASP A 55 -3.52 10.84 -6.67
N ILE A 56 -3.18 11.99 -6.13
CA ILE A 56 -2.76 12.11 -4.74
C ILE A 56 -3.91 12.70 -3.94
N ILE A 57 -4.37 11.93 -2.96
CA ILE A 57 -5.49 12.28 -2.09
C ILE A 57 -4.95 12.62 -0.71
N CYS A 58 -5.22 13.84 -0.24
CA CYS A 58 -5.01 14.18 1.16
C CYS A 58 -6.32 13.89 1.90
N GLY A 59 -6.36 12.80 2.64
CA GLY A 59 -7.60 12.40 3.26
C GLY A 59 -7.59 11.01 3.87
N ASN A 60 -8.78 10.50 4.10
CA ASN A 60 -9.04 9.25 4.78
C ASN A 60 -9.42 8.16 3.78
N LEU A 61 -8.84 6.99 3.94
CA LEU A 61 -9.07 5.85 3.04
C LEU A 61 -10.57 5.49 2.91
N ASP A 62 -11.30 5.46 4.01
CA ASP A 62 -12.69 5.02 4.00
C ASP A 62 -13.63 5.97 3.24
N THR A 63 -13.38 7.27 3.35
CA THR A 63 -14.29 8.28 2.81
C THR A 63 -13.83 8.84 1.47
N ASP A 64 -12.53 8.87 1.22
CA ASP A 64 -11.97 9.61 0.09
C ASP A 64 -11.51 8.71 -1.07
N PHE A 65 -11.29 7.43 -0.80
CA PHE A 65 -11.05 6.42 -1.85
C PHE A 65 -12.26 5.47 -1.90
N LYS A 66 -13.07 5.60 -2.94
CA LYS A 66 -14.35 4.87 -3.04
C LYS A 66 -14.32 3.69 -3.98
N ASP A 67 -13.24 3.50 -4.70
CA ASP A 67 -13.06 2.37 -5.61
C ASP A 67 -12.41 1.17 -4.91
N THR A 68 -12.07 0.17 -5.71
CA THR A 68 -11.20 -0.94 -5.32
C THR A 68 -9.92 -0.91 -6.14
N ALA A 69 -8.86 -1.48 -5.58
CA ALA A 69 -7.58 -1.58 -6.25
C ALA A 69 -7.17 -3.05 -6.40
N GLN A 70 -6.42 -3.36 -7.43
CA GLN A 70 -5.87 -4.70 -7.65
C GLN A 70 -4.53 -4.89 -6.94
N LEU A 71 -3.85 -3.79 -6.64
CA LEU A 71 -2.61 -3.79 -5.89
C LEU A 71 -2.68 -2.68 -4.84
N ILE A 72 -2.51 -3.06 -3.58
CA ILE A 72 -2.41 -2.09 -2.48
C ILE A 72 -1.05 -2.23 -1.83
N LEU A 73 -0.39 -1.09 -1.63
CA LEU A 73 0.89 -1.00 -0.97
C LEU A 73 0.71 -0.27 0.37
N ALA A 74 1.29 -0.79 1.42
CA ALA A 74 1.25 -0.16 2.74
C ALA A 74 2.60 -0.35 3.44
N ASN A 75 3.48 0.63 3.32
CA ASN A 75 4.74 0.66 4.05
C ASN A 75 4.53 1.44 5.35
N LEU A 76 4.06 0.74 6.36
CA LEU A 76 3.67 1.32 7.64
C LEU A 76 4.27 0.50 8.78
N THR A 77 4.40 1.14 9.94
CA THR A 77 4.80 0.42 11.16
C THR A 77 3.67 -0.47 11.66
N VAL A 78 3.97 -1.31 12.65
CA VAL A 78 3.04 -2.35 13.11
C VAL A 78 1.73 -1.78 13.66
N ASP A 79 1.77 -0.68 14.41
CA ASP A 79 0.54 -0.14 15.02
C ASP A 79 -0.49 0.33 13.98
N PRO A 80 -0.13 1.13 12.97
CA PRO A 80 -1.07 1.44 11.89
C PRO A 80 -1.54 0.20 11.12
N LEU A 81 -0.67 -0.79 10.91
CA LEU A 81 -1.03 -2.03 10.21
C LEU A 81 -2.08 -2.84 10.97
N LYS A 82 -2.03 -2.87 12.30
CA LYS A 82 -3.04 -3.53 13.11
C LYS A 82 -4.44 -2.94 12.90
N ILE A 83 -4.51 -1.63 12.67
CA ILE A 83 -5.76 -0.94 12.40
C ILE A 83 -6.21 -1.19 10.96
N LEU A 84 -5.26 -1.18 10.01
CA LEU A 84 -5.54 -1.28 8.59
C LEU A 84 -5.98 -2.69 8.16
N LEU A 85 -5.28 -3.72 8.61
CA LEU A 85 -5.49 -5.10 8.12
C LEU A 85 -6.92 -5.60 8.24
N PRO A 86 -7.67 -5.32 9.33
CA PRO A 86 -9.06 -5.76 9.42
C PRO A 86 -10.01 -5.05 8.45
N GLN A 87 -9.61 -3.93 7.89
CA GLN A 87 -10.48 -3.06 7.09
C GLN A 87 -10.15 -3.04 5.61
N ILE A 88 -8.89 -3.25 5.26
CA ILE A 88 -8.41 -2.96 3.90
C ILE A 88 -8.94 -3.93 2.84
N GLY A 89 -9.40 -5.11 3.26
CA GLY A 89 -9.93 -6.11 2.34
C GLY A 89 -11.08 -5.59 1.48
N LYS A 90 -11.91 -4.70 2.02
CA LYS A 90 -13.03 -4.11 1.27
C LYS A 90 -12.57 -3.16 0.15
N LYS A 91 -11.33 -2.68 0.20
CA LYS A 91 -10.74 -1.83 -0.84
C LYS A 91 -9.90 -2.61 -1.84
N LEU A 92 -9.67 -3.88 -1.59
CA LEU A 92 -8.91 -4.75 -2.48
C LEU A 92 -9.85 -5.61 -3.30
N ASP A 93 -9.59 -5.67 -4.61
CA ASP A 93 -10.27 -6.61 -5.52
C ASP A 93 -10.09 -8.04 -4.98
N ASP A 94 -11.07 -8.93 -5.23
CA ASP A 94 -11.04 -10.30 -4.74
C ASP A 94 -9.80 -11.08 -5.17
N LYS A 95 -9.24 -10.76 -6.33
CA LYS A 95 -8.00 -11.35 -6.85
C LYS A 95 -6.80 -10.44 -6.65
N GLY A 96 -6.96 -9.39 -5.85
CA GLY A 96 -5.92 -8.42 -5.65
C GLY A 96 -4.83 -8.89 -4.68
N ILE A 97 -3.75 -8.13 -4.67
CA ILE A 97 -2.59 -8.37 -3.81
C ILE A 97 -2.37 -7.15 -2.92
N LEU A 98 -2.18 -7.42 -1.64
CA LEU A 98 -1.76 -6.42 -0.65
C LEU A 98 -0.30 -6.68 -0.30
N ILE A 99 0.55 -5.67 -0.45
CA ILE A 99 1.94 -5.74 -0.01
C ILE A 99 2.10 -4.83 1.19
N ILE A 100 2.46 -5.42 2.33
CA ILE A 100 2.77 -4.68 3.55
C ILE A 100 4.25 -4.77 3.85
N SER A 101 4.84 -3.68 4.32
CA SER A 101 6.24 -3.61 4.73
C SER A 101 6.39 -2.64 5.89
N GLY A 102 7.61 -2.54 6.44
CA GLY A 102 7.87 -1.72 7.60
C GLY A 102 7.74 -2.50 8.93
N ILE A 103 7.69 -3.83 8.84
CA ILE A 103 7.56 -4.70 10.01
C ILE A 103 8.96 -5.08 10.49
N ILE A 104 9.32 -4.62 11.69
CA ILE A 104 10.62 -4.93 12.30
C ILE A 104 10.55 -6.26 13.06
N ASP A 105 11.68 -6.98 13.13
CA ASP A 105 11.81 -8.27 13.83
C ASP A 105 11.18 -8.27 15.22
N ASP A 106 11.45 -7.23 16.01
CA ASP A 106 11.00 -7.14 17.41
C ASP A 106 9.48 -7.15 17.55
N ARG A 107 8.76 -6.80 16.47
CA ARG A 107 7.31 -6.71 16.49
C ARG A 107 6.64 -7.71 15.53
N TYR A 108 7.41 -8.65 15.01
CA TYR A 108 6.92 -9.66 14.08
C TYR A 108 5.75 -10.47 14.69
N ASP A 109 5.95 -10.97 15.90
CA ASP A 109 4.93 -11.80 16.56
C ASP A 109 3.66 -11.04 16.91
N GLU A 110 3.73 -9.71 17.04
CA GLU A 110 2.56 -8.87 17.26
C GLU A 110 1.64 -8.79 16.06
N ILE A 111 2.22 -8.71 14.84
CA ILE A 111 1.43 -8.51 13.63
C ILE A 111 0.89 -9.82 13.06
N MET A 112 1.56 -10.94 13.31
CA MET A 112 1.20 -12.22 12.70
C MET A 112 -0.25 -12.67 12.94
N PRO A 113 -0.84 -12.50 14.16
CA PRO A 113 -2.25 -12.85 14.33
C PRO A 113 -3.19 -12.04 13.44
N TYR A 114 -2.87 -10.77 13.18
CA TYR A 114 -3.66 -9.90 12.31
C TYR A 114 -3.55 -10.32 10.85
N ILE A 115 -2.37 -10.76 10.43
CA ILE A 115 -2.17 -11.29 9.07
C ILE A 115 -2.93 -12.61 8.92
N ASN A 116 -2.76 -13.54 9.83
CA ASN A 116 -3.29 -14.89 9.70
C ASN A 116 -4.81 -14.97 9.81
N LYS A 117 -5.45 -13.98 10.43
CA LYS A 117 -6.89 -13.99 10.64
C LYS A 117 -7.68 -13.93 9.33
N GLU A 118 -7.29 -13.03 8.43
CA GLU A 118 -8.07 -12.75 7.23
C GLU A 118 -7.27 -12.86 5.94
N TRP A 119 -5.96 -13.03 6.05
CA TRP A 119 -5.06 -12.98 4.91
C TRP A 119 -4.29 -14.29 4.75
N GLN A 120 -3.99 -14.62 3.50
CA GLN A 120 -3.10 -15.71 3.15
C GLN A 120 -1.78 -15.13 2.66
N ILE A 121 -0.68 -15.61 3.21
CA ILE A 121 0.66 -15.17 2.81
C ILE A 121 1.02 -15.86 1.50
N ILE A 122 1.27 -15.06 0.46
CA ILE A 122 1.78 -15.54 -0.83
C ILE A 122 3.30 -15.63 -0.77
N GLU A 123 3.94 -14.61 -0.21
CA GLU A 123 5.39 -14.52 -0.12
C GLU A 123 5.78 -13.66 1.06
N GLU A 124 6.89 -14.00 1.68
CA GLU A 124 7.54 -13.17 2.70
C GLU A 124 8.98 -12.93 2.26
N ARG A 125 9.45 -11.69 2.37
CA ARG A 125 10.84 -11.34 2.13
C ARG A 125 11.42 -10.64 3.35
N ILE A 126 12.67 -10.95 3.64
CA ILE A 126 13.38 -10.44 4.81
C ILE A 126 14.64 -9.72 4.32
N ALA A 127 14.80 -8.47 4.78
CA ALA A 127 15.99 -7.67 4.49
C ALA A 127 16.50 -7.08 5.81
N GLY A 128 17.56 -7.68 6.36
CA GLY A 128 18.06 -7.32 7.70
C GLY A 128 16.97 -7.56 8.74
N PRO A 129 16.60 -6.54 9.56
CA PRO A 129 15.54 -6.69 10.56
C PRO A 129 14.13 -6.45 9.99
N TRP A 130 13.98 -6.22 8.68
CA TRP A 130 12.72 -5.80 8.07
C TRP A 130 12.05 -6.93 7.31
N HIS A 131 10.73 -7.03 7.48
CA HIS A 131 9.88 -8.03 6.81
C HIS A 131 8.89 -7.35 5.87
N THR A 132 8.69 -7.95 4.71
CA THR A 132 7.69 -7.57 3.72
C THR A 132 6.86 -8.79 3.36
N PHE A 133 5.55 -8.63 3.32
CA PHE A 133 4.62 -9.70 2.97
C PHE A 133 3.80 -9.32 1.75
N ALA A 134 3.65 -10.27 0.83
CA ALA A 134 2.62 -10.21 -0.19
C ALA A 134 1.45 -11.10 0.28
N LEU A 135 0.27 -10.53 0.32
CA LEU A 135 -0.92 -11.13 0.91
C LEU A 135 -2.07 -11.14 -0.09
N GLU A 136 -2.91 -12.16 0.01
CA GLU A 136 -4.20 -12.20 -0.69
C GLU A 136 -5.31 -12.48 0.33
N LYS A 137 -6.55 -12.18 -0.03
CA LYS A 137 -7.70 -12.49 0.84
C LYS A 137 -7.90 -14.00 0.93
N ARG A 138 -8.24 -14.47 2.13
CA ARG A 138 -8.58 -15.89 2.34
C ARG A 138 -9.91 -16.25 1.72
#